data_a0b7e5932d8bfad12bd71f42fdf49e15
#
_entry.id   a0b7e5932d8bfad12bd71f42fdf49e15
#
_cell.length_a   1.000
_cell.length_b   1.000
_cell.length_c   1.000
_cell.angle_alpha   90.00
_cell.angle_beta   90.00
_cell.angle_gamma   90.00
#
_symmetry.space_group_name_H-M   'P 1'
#
loop_
_entity.id
_entity.type
_entity.pdbx_description
1 polymer ?
#
loop_
_entity_poly.entity_id
_entity_poly.type
_entity_poly.pdbx_seq_one_letter_code
_entity_poly.pdbx_strand_id
1 'polypeptide(L)' 'MITQGCLVNGKVEGSVLFNNVNVGEGAKVIDSVLMPGVLVEEGAEVYKAIVDEGVVIR' A
#
# COMPACT_ATOMS: atom_id res chain seq x y z
N MET A 1 2.86 9.90 0.97
CA MET A 1 1.87 10.52 1.88
C MET A 1 0.89 9.46 2.35
N ILE A 2 0.61 9.44 3.63
CA ILE A 2 -0.30 8.47 4.22
C ILE A 2 -1.50 9.20 4.78
N THR A 3 -2.71 8.83 4.37
CA THR A 3 -3.93 9.45 4.84
C THR A 3 -4.52 8.68 6.02
N GLN A 4 -5.65 9.16 6.54
CA GLN A 4 -6.30 8.51 7.69
C GLN A 4 -6.82 7.12 7.33
N GLY A 5 -6.87 6.25 8.32
CA GLY A 5 -7.39 4.91 8.15
C GLY A 5 -6.41 3.93 7.54
N CYS A 6 -5.17 4.34 7.32
CA CYS A 6 -4.16 3.44 6.79
C CYS A 6 -3.45 2.70 7.91
N LEU A 7 -3.25 1.42 7.71
CA LEU A 7 -2.46 0.60 8.61
C LEU A 7 -1.23 0.13 7.85
N VAL A 8 -0.06 0.59 8.29
CA VAL A 8 1.18 0.27 7.61
C VAL A 8 2.09 -0.49 8.56
N ASN A 9 2.30 -1.76 8.29
CA ASN A 9 3.21 -2.60 9.05
C ASN A 9 4.45 -2.96 8.23
N GLY A 10 4.53 -2.47 7.01
CA GLY A 10 5.67 -2.70 6.14
C GLY A 10 6.42 -1.42 5.85
N LYS A 11 7.19 -1.43 4.77
CA LYS A 11 7.99 -0.30 4.36
C LYS A 11 7.31 0.44 3.22
N VAL A 12 7.17 1.75 3.36
CA VAL A 12 6.59 2.60 2.31
C VAL A 12 7.53 3.76 2.05
N GLU A 13 7.96 3.90 0.81
CA GLU A 13 8.85 4.99 0.40
C GLU A 13 8.34 5.63 -0.88
N GLY A 14 8.31 6.97 -0.91
CA GLY A 14 7.95 7.72 -2.10
C GLY A 14 6.58 7.41 -2.66
N SER A 15 5.68 6.88 -1.83
CA SER A 15 4.39 6.40 -2.29
C SER A 15 3.25 7.22 -1.71
N VAL A 16 2.10 7.15 -2.37
CA VAL A 16 0.88 7.81 -1.90
C VAL A 16 -0.12 6.72 -1.50
N LEU A 17 -0.56 6.76 -0.26
CA LEU A 17 -1.56 5.83 0.26
C LEU A 17 -2.83 6.60 0.56
N PHE A 18 -3.93 6.20 -0.06
CA PHE A 18 -5.22 6.80 0.18
C PHE A 18 -5.89 6.16 1.40
N ASN A 19 -7.15 6.51 1.66
CA ASN A 19 -7.85 6.04 2.85
C ASN A 19 -7.99 4.52 2.86
N ASN A 20 -7.95 3.93 4.06
CA ASN A 20 -8.22 2.50 4.26
C ASN A 20 -7.28 1.57 3.51
N VAL A 21 -6.05 2.00 3.30
CA VAL A 21 -5.03 1.14 2.71
C VAL A 21 -4.35 0.36 3.83
N ASN A 22 -4.20 -0.95 3.64
CA ASN A 22 -3.51 -1.81 4.60
C ASN A 22 -2.27 -2.38 3.96
N VAL A 23 -1.12 -2.19 4.62
CA VAL A 23 0.15 -2.74 4.16
C VAL A 23 0.60 -3.77 5.19
N GLY A 24 0.73 -5.01 4.78
CA GLY A 24 1.06 -6.11 5.66
C GLY A 24 2.51 -6.08 6.14
N GLU A 25 2.80 -6.88 7.14
CA GLU A 25 4.12 -6.96 7.74
C GLU A 25 5.13 -7.46 6.71
N GLY A 26 6.27 -6.79 6.63
CA GLY A 26 7.32 -7.17 5.69
C GLY A 26 7.06 -6.78 4.25
N ALA A 27 5.91 -6.19 3.95
CA ALA A 27 5.62 -5.73 2.60
C ALA A 27 6.41 -4.47 2.29
N LYS A 28 6.62 -4.23 1.00
CA LYS A 28 7.34 -3.03 0.54
C LYS A 28 6.53 -2.34 -0.52
N VAL A 29 6.36 -1.03 -0.35
CA VAL A 29 5.67 -0.20 -1.33
C VAL A 29 6.59 0.96 -1.67
N ILE A 30 7.06 1.00 -2.91
CA ILE A 30 8.05 1.98 -3.33
C ILE A 30 7.59 2.68 -4.60
N ASP A 31 7.58 4.01 -4.57
CA ASP A 31 7.20 4.84 -5.70
C ASP A 31 5.86 4.42 -6.32
N SER A 32 4.90 4.08 -5.48
CA SER A 32 3.61 3.58 -5.95
C SER A 32 2.46 4.44 -5.44
N VAL A 33 1.31 4.34 -6.09
CA VAL A 33 0.08 5.02 -5.66
C VAL A 33 -0.96 3.94 -5.37
N LEU A 34 -1.40 3.88 -4.12
CA LEU A 34 -2.41 2.90 -3.70
C LEU A 34 -3.72 3.61 -3.43
N MET A 35 -4.75 3.27 -4.19
CA MET A 35 -6.06 3.86 -4.06
C MET A 35 -6.79 3.36 -2.81
N PRO A 36 -7.92 3.97 -2.43
CA PRO A 36 -8.62 3.57 -1.20
C PRO A 36 -9.00 2.09 -1.20
N GLY A 37 -8.86 1.46 -0.05
CA GLY A 37 -9.28 0.07 0.13
C GLY A 37 -8.31 -0.98 -0.39
N VAL A 38 -7.11 -0.57 -0.81
CA VAL A 38 -6.12 -1.53 -1.28
C VAL A 38 -5.53 -2.30 -0.10
N LEU A 39 -5.36 -3.61 -0.29
CA LEU A 39 -4.73 -4.47 0.71
C LEU A 39 -3.44 -5.04 0.13
N VAL A 40 -2.34 -4.75 0.80
CA VAL A 40 -1.04 -5.33 0.46
C VAL A 40 -0.72 -6.38 1.51
N GLU A 41 -0.63 -7.64 1.10
CA GLU A 41 -0.42 -8.73 2.04
C GLU A 41 1.02 -8.82 2.51
N GLU A 42 1.24 -9.64 3.53
CA GLU A 42 2.55 -9.83 4.10
C GLU A 42 3.57 -10.25 3.04
N GLY A 43 4.73 -9.62 3.07
CA GLY A 43 5.82 -9.97 2.18
C GLY A 43 5.64 -9.54 0.73
N ALA A 44 4.53 -8.90 0.39
CA ALA A 44 4.32 -8.43 -0.98
C ALA A 44 5.22 -7.25 -1.28
N GLU A 45 5.54 -7.06 -2.56
CA GLU A 45 6.38 -5.95 -2.98
C GLU A 45 5.68 -5.21 -4.12
N VAL A 46 5.61 -3.89 -3.98
CA VAL A 46 4.99 -3.04 -4.99
C VAL A 46 5.99 -1.96 -5.39
N TYR A 47 6.34 -1.94 -6.66
CA TYR A 47 7.29 -0.96 -7.17
C TYR A 47 6.70 -0.23 -8.37
N LYS A 48 6.73 1.09 -8.30
CA LYS A 48 6.36 1.97 -9.42
C LYS A 48 5.04 1.57 -10.08
N ALA A 49 4.03 1.33 -9.24
CA ALA A 49 2.73 0.88 -9.73
C ALA A 49 1.61 1.77 -9.22
N ILE A 50 0.53 1.81 -9.97
CA ILE A 50 -0.69 2.47 -9.54
C ILE A 50 -1.71 1.36 -9.33
N VAL A 51 -2.22 1.25 -8.11
CA VAL A 51 -3.12 0.15 -7.74
C VAL A 51 -4.52 0.71 -7.51
N ASP A 52 -5.50 0.14 -8.21
CA ASP A 52 -6.88 0.58 -8.13
C ASP A 52 -7.54 0.22 -6.81
N GLU A 53 -8.70 0.82 -6.58
CA GLU A 53 -9.48 0.56 -5.37
C GLU A 53 -9.79 -0.91 -5.20
N GLY A 54 -9.72 -1.38 -3.95
CA GLY A 54 -10.14 -2.72 -3.60
C GLY A 54 -9.25 -3.84 -4.13
N VAL A 55 -8.10 -3.52 -4.68
CA VAL A 55 -7.18 -4.54 -5.19
C VAL A 55 -6.42 -5.15 -4.02
N VAL A 56 -6.22 -6.47 -4.10
CA VAL A 56 -5.43 -7.21 -3.12
C VAL A 56 -4.12 -7.61 -3.79
N ILE A 57 -3.01 -7.21 -3.19
CA ILE A 57 -1.68 -7.53 -3.69
C ILE A 57 -1.07 -8.63 -2.83
N ARG A 58 -0.63 -9.66 -3.47
CA ARG A 58 -0.06 -10.83 -2.79
C ARG A 58 1.38 -11.06 -3.17
#